data_5397b4e458b5a26a463b05be59f817bd
#
_entry.id   5397b4e458b5a26a463b05be59f817bd
#
_cell.length_a   1.000
_cell.length_b   1.000
_cell.length_c   1.000
_cell.angle_alpha   90.00
_cell.angle_beta   90.00
_cell.angle_gamma   90.00
#
_symmetry.space_group_name_H-M   'P 1'
#
loop_
_entity.id
_entity.type
_entity.pdbx_description
1 polymer ?
#
loop_
_entity_poly.entity_id
_entity_poly.type
_entity_poly.pdbx_seq_one_letter_code
_entity_poly.pdbx_strand_id
1 'polypeptide(L)'
;MEKRKTPNPEERLIVYGSLAPGGSNAFLLAGLIGEWYRCHIRGHMGRYRGFKSFKYDPQGPEHSAWLFESAELPRVLPELDEFEGEEYRRIIIPVHVLGRWVMAQVYEGKHVD
;
A
#
# COMPACT_ATOMS: atom_id res chain seq x y z
N MET A 1 24.70 1.50 -22.99
CA MET A 1 24.02 0.37 -22.43
C MET A 1 22.70 0.75 -21.79
N GLU A 2 21.72 0.04 -22.13
CA GLU A 2 20.38 0.31 -21.68
C GLU A 2 20.12 -0.35 -20.35
N LYS A 3 19.72 0.42 -19.38
CA LYS A 3 19.40 -0.13 -18.10
C LYS A 3 17.90 -0.31 -17.98
N ARG A 4 17.51 -1.53 -17.77
CA ARG A 4 16.10 -1.81 -17.60
C ARG A 4 15.60 -1.16 -16.34
N LYS A 5 14.57 -0.39 -16.50
CA LYS A 5 14.01 0.31 -15.39
C LYS A 5 13.04 -0.55 -14.62
N THR A 6 13.30 -0.74 -13.34
CA THR A 6 12.42 -1.48 -12.46
C THR A 6 11.78 -0.48 -11.51
N PRO A 7 10.48 -0.58 -11.27
CA PRO A 7 9.88 0.32 -10.29
C PRO A 7 10.54 0.16 -8.94
N ASN A 8 10.82 1.28 -8.27
CA ASN A 8 11.35 1.21 -6.92
C ASN A 8 10.19 1.28 -5.93
N PRO A 9 10.47 1.02 -4.65
CA PRO A 9 9.38 0.95 -3.65
C PRO A 9 8.50 2.18 -3.61
N GLU A 10 9.04 3.37 -3.90
CA GLU A 10 8.21 4.58 -3.88
C GLU A 10 7.14 4.59 -4.97
N GLU A 11 7.28 3.74 -5.98
CA GLU A 11 6.32 3.65 -7.06
C GLU A 11 5.31 2.55 -6.84
N ARG A 12 5.36 1.90 -5.68
CA ARG A 12 4.44 0.83 -5.32
C ARG A 12 3.78 1.13 -3.99
N LEU A 13 2.46 1.02 -3.96
CA LEU A 13 1.70 1.25 -2.74
C LEU A 13 0.71 0.12 -2.53
N ILE A 14 0.78 -0.49 -1.36
CA ILE A 14 -0.18 -1.53 -0.96
C ILE A 14 -1.37 -0.81 -0.32
N VAL A 15 -2.57 -1.13 -0.79
CA VAL A 15 -3.77 -0.57 -0.20
C VAL A 15 -4.71 -1.70 0.22
N TYR A 16 -5.29 -1.55 1.39
CA TYR A 16 -6.12 -2.59 1.98
C TYR A 16 -7.45 -2.04 2.51
N GLY A 17 -7.68 -0.75 2.35
CA GLY A 17 -8.87 -0.09 2.88
C GLY A 17 -9.51 0.86 1.88
N SER A 18 -9.82 2.07 2.32
CA SER A 18 -10.62 3.00 1.52
C SER A 18 -9.96 3.49 0.24
N LEU A 19 -8.64 3.37 0.12
CA LEU A 19 -7.93 3.75 -1.10
C LEU A 19 -8.01 2.68 -2.18
N ALA A 20 -8.42 1.46 -1.83
CA ALA A 20 -8.47 0.35 -2.78
C ALA A 20 -9.54 0.59 -3.84
N PRO A 21 -9.43 -0.10 -5.00
CA PRO A 21 -10.45 0.04 -6.03
C PRO A 21 -11.84 -0.25 -5.46
N GLY A 22 -12.76 0.66 -5.72
CA GLY A 22 -14.11 0.56 -5.17
C GLY A 22 -14.26 1.09 -3.77
N GLY A 23 -13.17 1.47 -3.11
CA GLY A 23 -13.23 2.04 -1.77
C GLY A 23 -13.68 3.49 -1.79
N SER A 24 -14.05 4.00 -0.61
CA SER A 24 -14.64 5.33 -0.51
C SER A 24 -13.68 6.46 -0.88
N ASN A 25 -12.36 6.20 -0.79
CA ASN A 25 -11.36 7.20 -1.12
C ASN A 25 -10.51 6.79 -2.32
N ALA A 26 -11.01 5.88 -3.15
CA ALA A 26 -10.30 5.42 -4.32
C ALA A 26 -9.97 6.56 -5.28
N PHE A 27 -10.76 7.63 -5.24
CA PHE A 27 -10.55 8.76 -6.15
C PHE A 27 -9.17 9.41 -5.96
N LEU A 28 -8.54 9.23 -4.81
CA LEU A 28 -7.24 9.82 -4.54
C LEU A 28 -6.14 9.24 -5.44
N LEU A 29 -6.33 8.01 -5.92
CA LEU A 29 -5.37 7.37 -6.81
C LEU A 29 -5.88 7.25 -8.24
N ALA A 30 -7.16 7.52 -8.46
CA ALA A 30 -7.79 7.23 -9.75
C ALA A 30 -7.23 8.04 -10.91
N GLY A 31 -6.69 9.23 -10.63
CA GLY A 31 -6.14 10.08 -11.67
C GLY A 31 -4.72 9.73 -12.10
N LEU A 32 -4.11 8.77 -11.44
CA LEU A 32 -2.72 8.39 -11.74
C LEU A 32 -2.68 7.27 -12.76
N ILE A 33 -1.68 7.32 -13.61
CA ILE A 33 -1.44 6.26 -14.59
C ILE A 33 -0.68 5.15 -13.90
N GLY A 34 -1.25 3.96 -13.85
CA GLY A 34 -0.60 2.85 -13.19
C GLY A 34 -1.36 1.55 -13.35
N GLU A 35 -0.86 0.53 -12.68
CA GLU A 35 -1.41 -0.83 -12.76
C GLU A 35 -1.81 -1.31 -11.37
N TRP A 36 -2.87 -2.08 -11.32
CA TRP A 36 -3.35 -2.69 -10.08
C TRP A 36 -3.14 -4.18 -10.11
N TYR A 37 -2.61 -4.73 -9.02
CA TYR A 37 -2.36 -6.16 -8.89
C TYR A 37 -2.91 -6.66 -7.57
N ARG A 38 -3.46 -7.88 -7.57
CA ARG A 38 -3.77 -8.52 -6.30
C ARG A 38 -2.46 -8.96 -5.67
N CYS A 39 -2.36 -8.82 -4.36
CA CYS A 39 -1.15 -9.18 -3.66
C CYS A 39 -1.50 -9.75 -2.28
N HIS A 40 -0.49 -10.27 -1.60
CA HIS A 40 -0.65 -10.84 -0.27
C HIS A 40 0.40 -10.25 0.66
N ILE A 41 -0.04 -9.89 1.84
CA ILE A 41 0.82 -9.28 2.86
C ILE A 41 0.62 -10.02 4.17
N ARG A 42 1.64 -9.96 5.03
CA ARG A 42 1.56 -10.63 6.32
C ARG A 42 1.54 -9.62 7.44
N GLY A 43 0.66 -9.86 8.41
CA GLY A 43 0.54 -8.96 9.54
C GLY A 43 -0.82 -9.09 10.19
N HIS A 44 -1.15 -8.09 10.96
CA HIS A 44 -2.38 -8.09 11.74
C HIS A 44 -3.31 -7.01 11.21
N MET A 45 -4.52 -7.42 10.88
CA MET A 45 -5.53 -6.51 10.35
C MET A 45 -6.57 -6.27 11.42
N GLY A 46 -6.88 -5.00 11.67
CA GLY A 46 -7.88 -4.63 12.65
C GLY A 46 -8.54 -3.35 12.22
N ARG A 47 -9.04 -2.61 13.20
CA ARG A 47 -9.72 -1.35 12.94
C ARG A 47 -9.31 -0.33 13.96
N TYR A 48 -9.34 0.93 13.54
CA TYR A 48 -9.14 2.05 14.42
C TYR A 48 -10.11 3.15 13.98
N ARG A 49 -11.02 3.51 14.87
CA ARG A 49 -12.03 4.54 14.61
C ARG A 49 -12.85 4.24 13.35
N GLY A 50 -13.15 2.95 13.15
CA GLY A 50 -13.96 2.53 12.01
C GLY A 50 -13.22 2.29 10.72
N PHE A 51 -11.93 2.62 10.67
CA PHE A 51 -11.12 2.41 9.49
C PHE A 51 -10.23 1.19 9.67
N LYS A 52 -9.95 0.50 8.57
CA LYS A 52 -9.05 -0.64 8.63
C LYS A 52 -7.65 -0.17 9.02
N SER A 53 -6.99 -0.98 9.84
CA SER A 53 -5.65 -0.69 10.31
C SER A 53 -4.82 -1.95 10.20
N PHE A 54 -3.64 -1.83 9.63
CA PHE A 54 -2.75 -2.96 9.39
C PHE A 54 -1.44 -2.75 10.12
N LYS A 55 -0.94 -3.82 10.73
CA LYS A 55 0.36 -3.82 11.39
C LYS A 55 1.22 -4.92 10.79
N TYR A 56 2.37 -4.56 10.24
CA TYR A 56 3.25 -5.53 9.60
C TYR A 56 3.83 -6.50 10.62
N ASP A 57 3.84 -7.78 10.26
CA ASP A 57 4.42 -8.84 11.07
C ASP A 57 4.77 -9.98 10.12
N PRO A 58 6.08 -10.24 9.88
CA PRO A 58 6.45 -11.30 8.93
C PRO A 58 6.01 -12.69 9.38
N GLN A 59 5.66 -12.84 10.65
CA GLN A 59 5.16 -14.10 11.17
C GLN A 59 3.65 -14.12 11.30
N GLY A 60 2.99 -13.03 10.92
CA GLY A 60 1.55 -12.92 11.08
C GLY A 60 0.78 -13.59 9.97
N PRO A 61 -0.55 -13.60 10.10
CA PRO A 61 -1.39 -14.20 9.06
C PRO A 61 -1.32 -13.44 7.74
N GLU A 62 -1.62 -14.17 6.68
CA GLU A 62 -1.60 -13.60 5.34
C GLU A 62 -2.94 -12.95 5.03
N HIS A 63 -2.88 -11.79 4.37
CA HIS A 63 -4.07 -11.05 3.96
C HIS A 63 -3.97 -10.67 2.50
N SER A 64 -5.12 -10.70 1.84
CA SER A 64 -5.22 -10.23 0.47
C SER A 64 -5.30 -8.71 0.45
N ALA A 65 -4.60 -8.10 -0.49
CA ALA A 65 -4.60 -6.64 -0.63
C ALA A 65 -4.41 -6.28 -2.10
N TRP A 66 -4.33 -4.99 -2.37
CA TRP A 66 -4.05 -4.50 -3.71
C TRP A 66 -2.71 -3.80 -3.74
N LEU A 67 -1.97 -4.00 -4.82
CA LEU A 67 -0.73 -3.27 -5.07
C LEU A 67 -0.97 -2.33 -6.24
N PHE A 68 -0.73 -1.04 -6.01
CA PHE A 68 -0.79 -0.04 -7.06
C PHE A 68 0.64 0.33 -7.45
N GLU A 69 0.94 0.23 -8.73
CA GLU A 69 2.27 0.53 -9.23
C GLU A 69 2.15 1.67 -10.24
N SER A 70 2.84 2.78 -9.97
CA SER A 70 2.74 3.97 -10.81
C SER A 70 3.98 4.83 -10.66
N ALA A 71 4.55 5.23 -11.78
CA ALA A 71 5.67 6.17 -11.77
C ALA A 71 5.26 7.55 -11.25
N GLU A 72 3.95 7.82 -11.21
CA GLU A 72 3.45 9.11 -10.73
C GLU A 72 3.22 9.12 -9.23
N LEU A 73 3.30 7.95 -8.59
CA LEU A 73 2.98 7.84 -7.17
C LEU A 73 3.82 8.75 -6.29
N PRO A 74 5.17 8.86 -6.49
CA PRO A 74 5.95 9.72 -5.61
C PRO A 74 5.46 11.17 -5.56
N ARG A 75 4.85 11.63 -6.64
CA ARG A 75 4.37 13.00 -6.71
C ARG A 75 3.23 13.26 -5.74
N VAL A 76 2.43 12.24 -5.45
CA VAL A 76 1.25 12.42 -4.59
C VAL A 76 1.44 11.86 -3.18
N LEU A 77 2.60 11.27 -2.88
CA LEU A 77 2.82 10.70 -1.56
C LEU A 77 2.67 11.73 -0.44
N PRO A 78 3.16 12.98 -0.59
CA PRO A 78 2.94 13.96 0.49
C PRO A 78 1.45 14.20 0.79
N GLU A 79 0.63 14.23 -0.24
CA GLU A 79 -0.82 14.39 -0.05
C GLU A 79 -1.44 13.18 0.62
N LEU A 80 -0.98 11.99 0.23
CA LEU A 80 -1.49 10.76 0.84
C LEU A 80 -1.08 10.68 2.31
N ASP A 81 0.17 11.07 2.61
CA ASP A 81 0.62 11.10 4.00
C ASP A 81 -0.25 12.01 4.84
N GLU A 82 -0.61 13.16 4.29
CA GLU A 82 -1.46 14.10 5.01
C GLU A 82 -2.87 13.54 5.16
N PHE A 83 -3.38 12.89 4.14
CA PHE A 83 -4.70 12.27 4.19
C PHE A 83 -4.77 11.19 5.27
N GLU A 84 -3.74 10.34 5.33
CA GLU A 84 -3.71 9.26 6.32
C GLU A 84 -3.55 9.78 7.73
N GLY A 85 -2.81 10.88 7.89
CA GLY A 85 -2.68 11.54 9.17
C GLY A 85 -1.73 10.86 10.12
N GLU A 86 -1.71 11.35 11.36
CA GLU A 86 -0.75 10.91 12.36
C GLU A 86 -1.00 9.50 12.89
N GLU A 87 -2.18 8.95 12.63
CA GLU A 87 -2.52 7.61 13.12
C GLU A 87 -1.90 6.52 12.26
N TYR A 88 -1.32 6.87 11.13
CA TYR A 88 -0.68 5.94 10.21
C TYR A 88 0.72 6.40 9.90
N ARG A 89 1.56 5.46 9.50
CA ARG A 89 2.89 5.80 9.00
C ARG A 89 3.20 4.93 7.79
N ARG A 90 3.89 5.50 6.84
CA ARG A 90 4.23 4.81 5.60
C ARG A 90 5.54 4.08 5.80
N ILE A 91 5.51 2.75 5.59
CA ILE A 91 6.70 1.92 5.72
C ILE A 91 6.85 1.07 4.47
N ILE A 92 8.00 0.46 4.31
CA ILE A 92 8.29 -0.42 3.17
C ILE A 92 8.35 -1.85 3.69
N ILE A 93 7.59 -2.73 3.03
CA ILE A 93 7.54 -4.14 3.41
C ILE A 93 7.67 -5.02 2.18
N PRO A 94 8.07 -6.29 2.35
CA PRO A 94 8.00 -7.24 1.24
C PRO A 94 6.55 -7.64 0.99
N VAL A 95 6.22 -7.85 -0.27
CA VAL A 95 4.89 -8.27 -0.66
C VAL A 95 5.00 -9.28 -1.78
N HIS A 96 4.13 -10.29 -1.74
CA HIS A 96 4.11 -11.34 -2.75
C HIS A 96 3.09 -10.97 -3.83
N VAL A 97 3.55 -10.87 -5.06
CA VAL A 97 2.70 -10.49 -6.18
C VAL A 97 3.20 -11.18 -7.45
N LEU A 98 2.27 -11.76 -8.21
CA LEU A 98 2.59 -12.43 -9.48
C LEU A 98 3.73 -13.45 -9.32
N GLY A 99 3.70 -14.21 -8.24
CA GLY A 99 4.64 -15.27 -8.02
C GLY A 99 6.03 -14.85 -7.57
N ARG A 100 6.21 -13.59 -7.21
CA ARG A 100 7.52 -13.12 -6.77
C ARG A 100 7.37 -12.09 -5.65
N TRP A 101 8.48 -11.83 -4.99
CA TRP A 101 8.53 -10.87 -3.89
C TRP A 101 9.07 -9.53 -4.39
N VAL A 102 8.39 -8.46 -4.02
CA VAL A 102 8.86 -7.10 -4.30
C VAL A 102 8.72 -6.28 -3.03
N MET A 103 9.42 -5.15 -2.98
CA MET A 103 9.30 -4.22 -1.85
C MET A 103 8.32 -3.13 -2.23
N ALA A 104 7.43 -2.80 -1.32
CA ALA A 104 6.40 -1.79 -1.57
C ALA A 104 6.05 -1.06 -0.30
N GLN A 105 5.47 0.11 -0.46
CA GLN A 105 5.04 0.93 0.67
C GLN A 105 3.66 0.51 1.13
N VAL A 106 3.41 0.70 2.42
CA VAL A 106 2.08 0.49 2.99
C VAL A 106 1.91 1.47 4.13
N TYR A 107 0.68 1.93 4.33
CA TYR A 107 0.36 2.75 5.50
C TYR A 107 0.01 1.83 6.65
N GLU A 108 0.91 1.78 7.62
CA GLU A 108 0.74 0.96 8.81
C GLU A 108 0.08 1.79 9.89
N GLY A 109 -0.98 1.27 10.48
CA GLY A 109 -1.65 1.97 11.55
C GLY A 109 -0.86 1.84 12.83
N LYS A 110 -0.87 2.89 13.65
CA LYS A 110 -0.22 2.86 14.94
C LYS A 110 -1.01 2.07 15.95
N HIS A 111 -2.30 1.89 15.68
CA HIS A 111 -3.20 1.15 16.57
C HIS A 111 -3.94 0.10 15.77
N VAL A 112 -3.91 -1.14 16.25
CA VAL A 112 -4.64 -2.25 15.65
C VAL A 112 -5.34 -2.97 16.78
N ASP A 113 -6.66 -2.96 16.74
CA ASP A 113 -7.46 -3.62 17.76
C ASP A 113 -7.85 -5.03 17.35
#